data_4bc7d1ea4ba06c18b3c2a324e8739439
#
_entry.id   4bc7d1ea4ba06c18b3c2a324e8739439
#
_cell.length_a   1.000
_cell.length_b   1.000
_cell.length_c   1.000
_cell.angle_alpha   90.00
_cell.angle_beta   90.00
_cell.angle_gamma   90.00
#
_symmetry.space_group_name_H-M   'P 1'
#
loop_
_entity.id
_entity.type
_entity.pdbx_description
1 polymer ?
#
loop_
_entity_poly.entity_id
_entity_poly.type
_entity_poly.pdbx_seq_one_letter_code
_entity_poly.pdbx_strand_id
1 'polypeptide(L)' 'MNVYLVKLPVGEYSYGDDYAMVVVAEDERHAERKARWSSYNFKHAKKINVSQINLNEEAVVLKANVGG' A
#
# COMPACT_ATOMS: atom_id res chain seq x y z
N MET A 1 -11.43 8.56 -10.42
CA MET A 1 -10.76 7.59 -9.50
C MET A 1 -9.34 7.37 -9.95
N ASN A 2 -8.45 7.17 -8.99
CA ASN A 2 -7.04 6.91 -9.23
C ASN A 2 -6.66 5.58 -8.59
N VAL A 3 -5.52 5.04 -9.03
CA VAL A 3 -4.99 3.80 -8.48
C VAL A 3 -3.76 4.14 -7.65
N TYR A 4 -3.71 3.63 -6.44
CA TYR A 4 -2.63 3.92 -5.49
C TYR A 4 -1.96 2.64 -5.02
N LEU A 5 -0.65 2.72 -4.85
CA LEU A 5 0.12 1.71 -4.15
C LEU A 5 0.30 2.19 -2.71
N VAL A 6 -0.18 1.39 -1.76
CA VAL A 6 -0.13 1.73 -0.34
C VAL A 6 0.75 0.69 0.34
N LYS A 7 1.82 1.15 1.00
CA LYS A 7 2.83 0.26 1.58
C LYS A 7 3.17 0.65 3.01
N LEU A 8 3.50 -0.34 3.80
CA LEU A 8 4.11 -0.12 5.10
C LEU A 8 5.61 0.11 4.93
N PRO A 9 6.21 1.01 5.72
CA PRO A 9 7.65 1.22 5.69
C PRO A 9 8.41 -0.04 6.11
N VAL A 10 9.63 -0.16 5.63
CA VAL A 10 10.51 -1.26 6.03
C VAL A 10 10.67 -1.22 7.55
N GLY A 11 10.51 -2.38 8.19
CA GLY A 11 10.59 -2.49 9.64
C GLY A 11 9.26 -2.43 10.36
N GLU A 12 8.19 -2.04 9.66
CA GLU A 12 6.85 -1.96 10.24
C GLU A 12 6.05 -3.25 10.04
N TYR A 13 6.64 -4.25 9.43
CA TYR A 13 5.95 -5.52 9.18
C TYR A 13 6.91 -6.68 9.34
N SER A 14 6.33 -7.86 9.61
CA SER A 14 7.06 -9.11 9.79
C SER A 14 6.62 -10.13 8.75
N TYR A 15 7.31 -11.25 8.73
CA TYR A 15 6.95 -12.35 7.85
C TYR A 15 5.48 -12.76 8.08
N GLY A 16 4.74 -12.85 7.00
CA GLY A 16 3.32 -13.22 7.07
C GLY A 16 2.37 -12.05 7.20
N ASP A 17 2.88 -10.83 7.47
CA ASP A 17 2.03 -9.64 7.54
C ASP A 17 1.69 -9.12 6.15
N ASP A 18 0.55 -8.46 6.05
CA ASP A 18 0.27 -7.63 4.88
C ASP A 18 1.20 -6.43 4.91
N TYR A 19 1.87 -6.13 3.81
CA TYR A 19 2.77 -4.99 3.77
C TYR A 19 2.53 -4.03 2.62
N ALA A 20 1.73 -4.43 1.65
CA ALA A 20 1.42 -3.58 0.50
C ALA A 20 0.06 -3.96 -0.06
N MET A 21 -0.63 -2.99 -0.63
CA MET A 21 -1.88 -3.23 -1.33
C MET A 21 -2.08 -2.18 -2.41
N VAL A 22 -2.92 -2.49 -3.38
CA VAL A 22 -3.32 -1.57 -4.44
C VAL A 22 -4.75 -1.14 -4.14
N VAL A 23 -4.99 0.16 -4.13
CA VAL A 23 -6.29 0.73 -3.76
C VAL A 23 -6.76 1.68 -4.86
N VAL A 24 -8.02 1.59 -5.21
CA VAL A 24 -8.66 2.56 -6.10
C VAL A 24 -9.44 3.54 -5.22
N ALA A 25 -9.13 4.82 -5.34
CA ALA A 25 -9.73 5.85 -4.50
C ALA A 25 -9.69 7.21 -5.20
N GLU A 26 -10.41 8.18 -4.65
CA GLU A 26 -10.45 9.53 -5.23
C GLU A 26 -9.12 10.27 -5.04
N ASP A 27 -8.48 10.10 -3.90
CA ASP A 27 -7.21 10.75 -3.59
C ASP A 27 -6.42 9.92 -2.58
N GLU A 28 -5.22 10.40 -2.24
CA GLU A 28 -4.33 9.70 -1.32
C GLU A 28 -4.94 9.48 0.05
N ARG A 29 -5.67 10.45 0.53
CA ARG A 29 -6.29 10.40 1.85
C ARG A 29 -7.33 9.29 1.92
N HIS A 30 -8.17 9.17 0.88
CA HIS A 30 -9.13 8.08 0.80
C HIS A 30 -8.44 6.73 0.64
N ALA A 31 -7.34 6.69 -0.12
CA ALA A 31 -6.57 5.45 -0.30
C ALA A 31 -6.02 4.95 1.03
N GLU A 32 -5.44 5.84 1.82
CA GLU A 32 -4.93 5.48 3.14
C GLU A 32 -6.05 4.97 4.04
N ARG A 33 -7.18 5.64 4.04
CA ARG A 33 -8.32 5.24 4.86
C ARG A 33 -8.81 3.83 4.49
N LYS A 34 -8.94 3.56 3.20
CA LYS A 34 -9.38 2.25 2.74
C LYS A 34 -8.37 1.16 3.08
N ALA A 35 -7.08 1.47 2.98
CA ALA A 35 -6.04 0.52 3.35
C ALA A 35 -6.13 0.16 4.83
N ARG A 36 -6.30 1.16 5.68
CA ARG A 36 -6.42 0.93 7.12
C ARG A 36 -7.67 0.12 7.48
N TRP A 37 -8.75 0.30 6.72
CA TRP A 37 -9.97 -0.47 6.92
C TRP A 37 -9.81 -1.92 6.49
N SER A 38 -8.98 -2.18 5.48
CA SER A 38 -8.90 -3.50 4.86
C SER A 38 -7.93 -4.45 5.53
N SER A 39 -7.01 -3.95 6.34
CA SER A 39 -5.95 -4.77 6.91
C SER A 39 -5.65 -4.37 8.34
N TYR A 40 -5.57 -5.37 9.22
CA TYR A 40 -5.18 -5.16 10.60
C TYR A 40 -3.80 -4.51 10.70
N ASN A 41 -2.86 -4.98 9.90
CA ASN A 41 -1.50 -4.44 9.89
C ASN A 41 -1.49 -2.96 9.54
N PHE A 42 -2.29 -2.56 8.54
CA PHE A 42 -2.37 -1.16 8.13
C PHE A 42 -3.14 -0.32 9.14
N LYS A 43 -4.17 -0.90 9.75
CA LYS A 43 -4.96 -0.19 10.76
C LYS A 43 -4.11 0.29 11.94
N HIS A 44 -3.16 -0.53 12.35
CA HIS A 44 -2.32 -0.23 13.51
C HIS A 44 -0.95 0.35 13.16
N ALA A 45 -0.66 0.56 11.88
CA ALA A 45 0.60 1.13 11.46
C ALA A 45 0.68 2.60 11.86
N LYS A 46 1.84 3.03 12.32
CA LYS A 46 2.09 4.43 12.66
C LYS A 46 2.22 5.27 11.40
N LYS A 47 2.81 4.71 10.36
CA LYS A 47 3.09 5.42 9.13
C LYS A 47 2.78 4.52 7.94
N ILE A 48 2.18 5.10 6.90
CA ILE A 48 1.85 4.42 5.67
C ILE A 48 2.35 5.27 4.50
N ASN A 49 2.96 4.61 3.52
CA ASN A 49 3.41 5.27 2.29
C ASN A 49 2.35 5.07 1.22
N VAL A 50 1.90 6.17 0.62
CA VAL A 50 0.89 6.15 -0.44
C VAL A 50 1.48 6.81 -1.67
N SER A 51 1.43 6.13 -2.81
CA SER A 51 1.88 6.71 -4.06
C SER A 51 0.89 6.37 -5.18
N GLN A 52 0.62 7.35 -6.03
CA GLN A 52 -0.27 7.15 -7.16
C GLN A 52 0.44 6.36 -8.25
N ILE A 53 -0.24 5.36 -8.81
CA ILE A 53 0.29 4.57 -9.91
C ILE A 53 0.04 5.33 -11.21
N ASN A 54 1.11 5.57 -11.98
CA ASN A 54 1.00 6.20 -13.27
C ASN A 54 0.57 5.18 -14.32
N LEU A 55 -0.65 5.34 -14.84
CA LEU A 55 -1.22 4.42 -15.82
C LEU A 55 -0.80 4.72 -17.25
N ASN A 56 0.00 5.76 -17.46
CA ASN A 56 0.47 6.16 -18.79
C ASN A 56 1.88 5.66 -19.09
N GLU A 57 2.48 4.91 -18.17
CA GLU A 57 3.83 4.36 -18.35
C GLU A 57 3.83 2.88 -18.03
N GLU A 58 4.63 2.15 -18.80
CA GLU A 58 4.90 0.75 -18.49
C GLU A 58 5.93 0.70 -17.38
N ALA A 59 5.63 -0.03 -16.31
CA ALA A 59 6.53 -0.12 -15.16
C ALA A 59 6.23 -1.33 -14.31
N VAL A 60 7.25 -1.81 -13.60
CA VAL A 60 7.04 -2.76 -12.50
C VAL A 60 6.75 -1.92 -11.26
N VAL A 61 5.49 -1.92 -10.82
CA VAL A 61 5.05 -1.07 -9.72
C VAL A 61 5.39 -1.67 -8.36
N LEU A 62 5.28 -2.99 -8.26
CA LEU A 62 5.57 -3.70 -7.02
C LEU A 62 6.16 -5.06 -7.34
N LYS A 63 7.29 -5.36 -6.73
CA LYS A 63 7.87 -6.69 -6.79
C LYS A 63 7.89 -7.23 -5.36
N ALA A 64 6.97 -8.14 -5.07
CA ALA A 64 6.87 -8.71 -3.74
C ALA A 64 7.90 -9.81 -3.55
N ASN A 65 8.60 -9.77 -2.42
CA ASN A 65 9.58 -10.80 -2.07
C ASN A 65 9.63 -10.88 -0.56
N VAL A 66 8.74 -11.68 0.01
CA VAL A 66 8.58 -11.80 1.46
C VAL A 66 9.12 -13.15 1.93
N GLY A 67 10.01 -13.11 2.89
CA GLY A 67 10.55 -14.30 3.51
C GLY A 67 11.48 -15.10 2.62
N GLY A 68 11.93 -14.48 1.55
CA GLY A 68 12.78 -15.17 0.58
C GLY A 68 14.20 -14.72 0.65
#